data_41b61859ecc328f6809fe3caeb1c01df
#
_entry.id   41b61859ecc328f6809fe3caeb1c01df
#
_cell.length_a   1.000
_cell.length_b   1.000
_cell.length_c   1.000
_cell.angle_alpha   90.00
_cell.angle_beta   90.00
_cell.angle_gamma   90.00
#
_symmetry.space_group_name_H-M   'P 1'
#
loop_
_entity.id
_entity.type
_entity.pdbx_description
1 polymer ?
#
loop_
_entity_poly.entity_id
_entity_poly.type
_entity_poly.pdbx_seq_one_letter_code
_entity_poly.pdbx_strand_id
1 'polypeptide(L)'
;ALDQEEPAQERVSIFTSARQPLEPITMEEFEELLALQPALTAEDMEAYLIRTEDEDGSGTVELYLSPVRYRTASGAWRMIDPEISVSTANGKQTLVSADAPVWIDFLTAVSEDRLVTLSRDGYELSLAPVPQTGLLRMEAYDVRYLTGTTAAARAGGDTTASRTSYDGICYEDVFGNGVDLVLTPTGTGLKEDIVFPSVPGQTSFSFLLDTDGLTPVLREDGNAYLLDEDTSEIVAALPLPVMYDSSNVDCNFSYEIGVTIEQLPDGRYLYTLTPDRDWLTSGDRVYPVTLDPTVTYSGASYIADTHVTDQASGRKNYHTETGLKMGCMSNGDRLRVYFDFTSLITAIGANKQITGATLTCYEEYVGNSAPSVRLHQVTSDFSISTVTWNTQPSFSSTHFSSTVVKNVGSYSWDMTAKVQEWYGNSSILRK
;
A
#
# COMPACT_ATOMS: atom_id res chain seq x y z
N ALA A 1 -24.78 -12.89 50.42
CA ALA A 1 -24.04 -12.54 49.24
C ALA A 1 -24.53 -13.49 48.14
N LEU A 2 -25.36 -13.00 47.26
CA LEU A 2 -25.79 -13.70 46.05
C LEU A 2 -24.83 -13.22 44.98
N ASP A 3 -23.97 -14.13 44.47
CA ASP A 3 -23.25 -13.95 43.21
C ASP A 3 -24.32 -13.79 42.12
N GLN A 4 -24.47 -12.58 41.61
CA GLN A 4 -25.12 -12.36 40.35
C GLN A 4 -24.07 -12.65 39.25
N GLU A 5 -24.14 -13.87 38.70
CA GLU A 5 -23.53 -14.13 37.39
C GLU A 5 -24.13 -13.13 36.39
N GLU A 6 -23.32 -12.22 35.87
CA GLU A 6 -23.69 -11.45 34.68
C GLU A 6 -24.06 -12.46 33.58
N PRO A 7 -25.18 -12.25 32.86
CA PRO A 7 -25.55 -13.13 31.76
C PRO A 7 -24.43 -13.08 30.72
N ALA A 8 -23.87 -14.24 30.39
CA ALA A 8 -22.94 -14.38 29.29
C ALA A 8 -23.60 -13.76 28.07
N GLN A 9 -23.03 -12.65 27.56
CA GLN A 9 -23.45 -12.06 26.29
C GLN A 9 -23.35 -13.16 25.24
N GLU A 10 -24.48 -13.46 24.62
CA GLU A 10 -24.60 -14.45 23.57
C GLU A 10 -23.73 -13.97 22.39
N ARG A 11 -22.57 -14.58 22.19
CA ARG A 11 -21.64 -14.26 21.11
C ARG A 11 -22.30 -14.60 19.78
N VAL A 12 -22.78 -13.61 19.06
CA VAL A 12 -23.36 -13.80 17.73
C VAL A 12 -22.23 -14.02 16.73
N SER A 13 -22.28 -15.14 16.00
CA SER A 13 -21.33 -15.40 14.92
C SER A 13 -21.53 -14.40 13.78
N ILE A 14 -20.46 -13.74 13.36
CA ILE A 14 -20.47 -12.81 12.21
C ILE A 14 -20.99 -13.51 10.95
N PHE A 15 -20.67 -14.80 10.74
CA PHE A 15 -21.13 -15.56 9.59
C PHE A 15 -22.63 -15.88 9.59
N THR A 16 -23.32 -15.76 10.70
CA THR A 16 -24.78 -15.98 10.80
C THR A 16 -25.59 -14.68 10.75
N SER A 17 -24.92 -13.51 10.79
CA SER A 17 -25.58 -12.22 10.65
C SER A 17 -26.07 -12.01 9.22
N ALA A 18 -27.17 -11.26 9.06
CA ALA A 18 -27.57 -10.77 7.74
C ALA A 18 -26.46 -9.88 7.17
N ARG A 19 -26.16 -10.02 5.87
CA ARG A 19 -25.11 -9.29 5.18
C ARG A 19 -25.63 -8.77 3.86
N GLN A 20 -25.13 -7.60 3.48
CA GLN A 20 -25.45 -6.98 2.21
C GLN A 20 -24.14 -6.84 1.41
N PRO A 21 -23.93 -7.65 0.36
CA PRO A 21 -22.79 -7.50 -0.53
C PRO A 21 -22.77 -6.12 -1.17
N LEU A 22 -21.60 -5.53 -1.31
CA LEU A 22 -21.43 -4.36 -2.14
C LEU A 22 -21.32 -4.80 -3.60
N GLU A 23 -22.09 -4.14 -4.46
CA GLU A 23 -21.96 -4.34 -5.91
C GLU A 23 -20.73 -3.56 -6.40
N PRO A 24 -19.81 -4.20 -7.13
CA PRO A 24 -18.62 -3.52 -7.64
C PRO A 24 -18.98 -2.47 -8.69
N ILE A 25 -18.31 -1.31 -8.64
CA ILE A 25 -18.38 -0.28 -9.67
C ILE A 25 -17.40 -0.59 -10.82
N THR A 26 -17.77 -0.13 -12.02
CA THR A 26 -16.95 -0.23 -13.22
C THR A 26 -15.78 0.76 -13.20
N MET A 27 -14.81 0.58 -14.11
CA MET A 27 -13.73 1.55 -14.31
C MET A 27 -14.25 2.93 -14.75
N GLU A 28 -15.32 3.00 -15.55
CA GLU A 28 -15.93 4.25 -16.01
C GLU A 28 -16.55 5.02 -14.83
N GLU A 29 -17.33 4.35 -13.97
CA GLU A 29 -17.88 4.94 -12.75
C GLU A 29 -16.78 5.41 -11.79
N PHE A 30 -15.67 4.69 -11.72
CA PHE A 30 -14.53 5.11 -10.92
C PHE A 30 -13.82 6.35 -11.50
N GLU A 31 -13.70 6.48 -12.81
CA GLU A 31 -13.18 7.71 -13.45
C GLU A 31 -14.07 8.92 -13.17
N GLU A 32 -15.40 8.74 -13.17
CA GLU A 32 -16.33 9.79 -12.76
C GLU A 32 -16.13 10.19 -11.30
N LEU A 33 -15.91 9.23 -10.39
CA LEU A 33 -15.59 9.47 -8.99
C LEU A 33 -14.27 10.23 -8.84
N LEU A 34 -13.23 9.85 -9.57
CA LEU A 34 -11.93 10.54 -9.55
C LEU A 34 -12.03 11.99 -10.03
N ALA A 35 -12.91 12.27 -10.97
CA ALA A 35 -13.13 13.63 -11.48
C ALA A 35 -13.74 14.57 -10.42
N LEU A 36 -14.35 14.03 -9.38
CA LEU A 36 -14.90 14.78 -8.25
C LEU A 36 -13.87 15.05 -7.15
N GLN A 37 -12.72 14.36 -7.19
CA GLN A 37 -11.71 14.51 -6.13
C GLN A 37 -11.08 15.91 -6.15
N PRO A 38 -10.75 16.47 -4.98
CA PRO A 38 -10.10 17.76 -4.91
C PRO A 38 -8.75 17.72 -5.63
N ALA A 39 -8.44 18.79 -6.35
CA ALA A 39 -7.14 18.93 -6.97
C ALA A 39 -6.07 19.06 -5.90
N LEU A 40 -4.99 18.32 -6.06
CA LEU A 40 -3.85 18.37 -5.17
C LEU A 40 -3.22 19.78 -5.16
N THR A 41 -2.90 20.28 -4.00
CA THR A 41 -2.30 21.60 -3.82
C THR A 41 -0.77 21.53 -3.91
N ALA A 42 -0.13 22.68 -4.11
CA ALA A 42 1.35 22.75 -4.04
C ALA A 42 1.88 22.38 -2.65
N GLU A 43 1.07 22.54 -1.60
CA GLU A 43 1.44 22.15 -0.23
C GLU A 43 1.45 20.64 -0.06
N ASP A 44 0.47 19.94 -0.60
CA ASP A 44 0.45 18.48 -0.58
C ASP A 44 1.68 17.90 -1.29
N MET A 45 2.08 18.51 -2.42
CA MET A 45 3.28 18.09 -3.16
C MET A 45 4.55 18.16 -2.31
N GLU A 46 4.65 19.10 -1.37
CA GLU A 46 5.82 19.22 -0.50
C GLU A 46 6.06 17.97 0.37
N ALA A 47 5.05 17.15 0.63
CA ALA A 47 5.22 15.88 1.33
C ALA A 47 6.11 14.88 0.56
N TYR A 48 6.13 14.99 -0.76
CA TYR A 48 6.87 14.11 -1.67
C TYR A 48 8.22 14.67 -2.11
N LEU A 49 8.59 15.88 -1.69
CA LEU A 49 9.75 16.60 -2.18
C LEU A 49 10.80 16.79 -1.09
N ILE A 50 12.07 16.62 -1.47
CA ILE A 50 13.21 17.15 -0.72
C ILE A 50 13.91 18.16 -1.63
N ARG A 51 14.10 19.39 -1.13
CA ARG A 51 14.81 20.45 -1.84
C ARG A 51 16.08 20.80 -1.09
N THR A 52 17.18 20.79 -1.81
CA THR A 52 18.45 21.35 -1.36
C THR A 52 18.79 22.55 -2.24
N GLU A 53 19.22 23.65 -1.61
CA GLU A 53 19.68 24.85 -2.34
C GLU A 53 21.11 25.14 -1.87
N ASP A 54 22.01 25.29 -2.83
CA ASP A 54 23.42 25.59 -2.61
C ASP A 54 23.64 27.10 -2.51
N GLU A 55 24.77 27.53 -1.94
CA GLU A 55 25.10 28.95 -1.76
C GLU A 55 25.21 29.73 -3.08
N ASP A 56 25.44 29.06 -4.20
CA ASP A 56 25.53 29.66 -5.54
C ASP A 56 24.16 29.79 -6.26
N GLY A 57 23.07 29.37 -5.59
CA GLY A 57 21.72 29.38 -6.14
C GLY A 57 21.41 28.17 -7.04
N SER A 58 22.32 27.23 -7.16
CA SER A 58 22.02 25.91 -7.69
C SER A 58 21.26 25.08 -6.65
N GLY A 59 20.70 23.93 -7.04
CA GLY A 59 20.03 23.08 -6.08
C GLY A 59 19.52 21.80 -6.70
N THR A 60 19.06 20.90 -5.84
CA THR A 60 18.47 19.63 -6.23
C THR A 60 17.02 19.58 -5.74
N VAL A 61 16.14 19.04 -6.58
CA VAL A 61 14.79 18.66 -6.22
C VAL A 61 14.70 17.15 -6.36
N GLU A 62 14.51 16.47 -5.24
CA GLU A 62 14.23 15.03 -5.21
C GLU A 62 12.73 14.85 -5.04
N LEU A 63 12.13 14.10 -5.94
CA LEU A 63 10.73 13.76 -5.92
C LEU A 63 10.59 12.26 -5.71
N TYR A 64 9.81 11.87 -4.72
CA TYR A 64 9.57 10.49 -4.31
C TYR A 64 8.19 10.03 -4.77
N LEU A 65 8.03 8.73 -5.01
CA LEU A 65 6.75 8.13 -5.40
C LEU A 65 5.75 8.05 -4.23
N SER A 66 6.26 8.04 -3.00
CA SER A 66 5.48 8.09 -1.77
C SER A 66 5.88 9.30 -0.93
N PRO A 67 5.02 9.79 -0.04
CA PRO A 67 5.39 10.87 0.85
C PRO A 67 6.58 10.46 1.73
N VAL A 68 7.57 11.32 1.85
CA VAL A 68 8.77 11.11 2.68
C VAL A 68 8.78 11.99 3.92
N ARG A 69 7.91 12.98 3.97
CA ARG A 69 7.72 13.87 5.12
C ARG A 69 6.26 14.26 5.27
N TYR A 70 5.89 14.71 6.44
CA TYR A 70 4.55 15.14 6.77
C TYR A 70 4.56 16.43 7.58
N ARG A 71 3.44 17.13 7.60
CA ARG A 71 3.28 18.36 8.37
C ARG A 71 2.66 18.04 9.73
N THR A 72 3.32 18.45 10.79
CA THR A 72 2.80 18.28 12.16
C THR A 72 1.66 19.29 12.43
N ALA A 73 0.89 19.07 13.48
CA ALA A 73 -0.15 20.01 13.93
C ALA A 73 0.38 21.44 14.23
N SER A 74 1.68 21.57 14.53
CA SER A 74 2.32 22.90 14.70
C SER A 74 2.75 23.54 13.38
N GLY A 75 2.54 22.88 12.25
CA GLY A 75 2.91 23.35 10.91
C GLY A 75 4.36 23.05 10.50
N ALA A 76 5.14 22.36 11.32
CA ALA A 76 6.52 21.97 11.00
C ALA A 76 6.56 20.70 10.13
N TRP A 77 7.49 20.66 9.18
CA TRP A 77 7.75 19.45 8.40
C TRP A 77 8.65 18.48 9.18
N ARG A 78 8.31 17.19 9.16
CA ARG A 78 9.10 16.08 9.70
C ARG A 78 9.24 14.98 8.66
N MET A 79 10.37 14.26 8.72
CA MET A 79 10.52 13.02 7.96
C MET A 79 9.61 11.96 8.52
N ILE A 80 9.05 11.13 7.65
CA ILE A 80 8.24 9.99 8.03
C ILE A 80 9.15 8.88 8.57
N ASP A 81 8.79 8.36 9.73
CA ASP A 81 9.46 7.22 10.38
C ASP A 81 8.35 6.30 10.94
N PRO A 82 7.93 5.27 10.16
CA PRO A 82 6.78 4.44 10.54
C PRO A 82 7.10 3.35 11.56
N GLU A 83 8.28 3.36 12.20
CA GLU A 83 8.65 2.37 13.20
C GLU A 83 7.67 2.31 14.38
N ILE A 84 7.41 1.09 14.87
CA ILE A 84 6.56 0.86 16.04
C ILE A 84 7.34 1.11 17.31
N SER A 85 6.77 1.87 18.22
CA SER A 85 7.33 2.15 19.52
C SER A 85 6.35 1.88 20.66
N VAL A 86 6.87 1.68 21.86
CA VAL A 86 6.06 1.58 23.06
C VAL A 86 5.72 2.99 23.57
N SER A 87 4.45 3.33 23.57
CA SER A 87 3.92 4.55 24.20
C SER A 87 3.32 4.21 25.56
N THR A 88 3.46 5.09 26.53
CA THR A 88 2.83 4.93 27.85
C THR A 88 1.93 6.13 28.12
N ALA A 89 0.63 5.90 28.10
CA ALA A 89 -0.39 6.88 28.44
C ALA A 89 -1.22 6.38 29.63
N ASN A 90 -1.38 7.23 30.65
CA ASN A 90 -2.17 6.91 31.85
C ASN A 90 -1.78 5.58 32.53
N GLY A 91 -0.51 5.19 32.46
CA GLY A 91 0.00 3.94 33.04
C GLY A 91 -0.29 2.68 32.22
N LYS A 92 -0.94 2.82 31.05
CA LYS A 92 -1.16 1.74 30.08
C LYS A 92 -0.11 1.84 28.98
N GLN A 93 0.57 0.74 28.70
CA GLN A 93 1.48 0.64 27.54
C GLN A 93 0.68 0.26 26.29
N THR A 94 0.93 0.97 25.21
CA THR A 94 0.41 0.69 23.87
C THR A 94 1.56 0.64 22.88
N LEU A 95 1.38 -0.13 21.81
CA LEU A 95 2.31 -0.19 20.67
C LEU A 95 1.78 0.73 19.59
N VAL A 96 2.57 1.73 19.21
CA VAL A 96 2.13 2.74 18.25
C VAL A 96 3.19 3.01 17.18
N SER A 97 2.75 3.29 15.97
CA SER A 97 3.54 3.98 14.96
C SER A 97 3.01 5.42 14.87
N ALA A 98 3.84 6.40 15.22
CA ALA A 98 3.40 7.76 15.49
C ALA A 98 4.15 8.86 14.72
N ASP A 99 5.33 8.57 14.18
CA ASP A 99 6.15 9.52 13.42
C ASP A 99 5.85 9.42 11.90
N ALA A 100 4.56 9.38 11.58
CA ALA A 100 4.01 9.32 10.22
C ALA A 100 2.70 10.12 10.15
N PRO A 101 2.17 10.43 8.95
CA PRO A 101 0.87 11.10 8.81
C PRO A 101 -0.30 10.22 9.28
N VAL A 102 -0.12 8.92 9.30
CA VAL A 102 -1.09 7.95 9.84
C VAL A 102 -0.62 7.49 11.21
N TRP A 103 -1.43 7.73 12.23
CA TRP A 103 -1.21 7.16 13.55
C TRP A 103 -1.76 5.74 13.59
N ILE A 104 -0.98 4.77 14.08
CA ILE A 104 -1.42 3.38 14.16
C ILE A 104 -1.24 2.86 15.59
N ASP A 105 -2.33 2.36 16.16
CA ASP A 105 -2.37 1.67 17.45
C ASP A 105 -2.53 0.17 17.23
N PHE A 106 -1.66 -0.62 17.87
CA PHE A 106 -1.67 -2.08 17.82
C PHE A 106 -2.08 -2.67 19.18
N LEU A 107 -3.00 -3.61 19.17
CA LEU A 107 -3.42 -4.34 20.35
C LEU A 107 -2.81 -5.73 20.39
N THR A 108 -2.41 -6.19 21.56
CA THR A 108 -1.95 -7.58 21.78
C THR A 108 -3.11 -8.54 22.04
N ALA A 109 -4.31 -8.00 22.22
CA ALA A 109 -5.55 -8.76 22.34
C ALA A 109 -6.67 -8.02 21.61
N VAL A 110 -7.59 -8.77 21.01
CA VAL A 110 -8.79 -8.18 20.41
C VAL A 110 -9.62 -7.54 21.51
N SER A 111 -10.00 -6.29 21.31
CA SER A 111 -10.85 -5.52 22.21
C SER A 111 -11.91 -4.82 21.36
N GLU A 112 -13.18 -4.98 21.73
CA GLU A 112 -14.29 -4.35 21.01
C GLU A 112 -14.27 -4.65 19.49
N ASP A 113 -13.88 -5.87 19.14
CA ASP A 113 -13.80 -6.36 17.76
C ASP A 113 -12.75 -5.63 16.88
N ARG A 114 -11.65 -5.17 17.48
CA ARG A 114 -10.52 -4.55 16.76
C ARG A 114 -9.19 -5.13 17.22
N LEU A 115 -8.22 -5.16 16.31
CA LEU A 115 -6.83 -5.54 16.58
C LEU A 115 -5.88 -4.39 16.32
N VAL A 116 -6.11 -3.63 15.28
CA VAL A 116 -5.34 -2.46 14.89
C VAL A 116 -6.28 -1.31 14.52
N THR A 117 -5.88 -0.08 14.84
CA THR A 117 -6.61 1.13 14.49
C THR A 117 -5.66 2.11 13.80
N LEU A 118 -6.06 2.58 12.63
CA LEU A 118 -5.36 3.60 11.86
C LEU A 118 -6.17 4.90 11.99
N SER A 119 -5.48 6.01 12.29
CA SER A 119 -6.13 7.32 12.43
C SER A 119 -5.38 8.36 11.62
N ARG A 120 -6.12 9.17 10.86
CA ARG A 120 -5.59 10.31 10.09
C ARG A 120 -6.66 11.36 9.86
N ASP A 121 -6.33 12.62 10.08
CA ASP A 121 -7.17 13.80 9.75
C ASP A 121 -8.61 13.74 10.31
N GLY A 122 -8.81 13.00 11.42
CA GLY A 122 -10.10 12.83 12.07
C GLY A 122 -10.87 11.57 11.67
N TYR A 123 -10.37 10.81 10.70
CA TYR A 123 -10.92 9.52 10.33
C TYR A 123 -10.24 8.39 11.12
N GLU A 124 -11.01 7.38 11.48
CA GLU A 124 -10.53 6.15 12.08
C GLU A 124 -10.96 4.93 11.25
N LEU A 125 -10.01 4.01 11.06
CA LEU A 125 -10.25 2.70 10.46
C LEU A 125 -9.72 1.64 11.40
N SER A 126 -10.58 0.75 11.87
CA SER A 126 -10.17 -0.39 12.68
C SER A 126 -10.32 -1.70 11.91
N LEU A 127 -9.34 -2.60 12.11
CA LEU A 127 -9.34 -3.93 11.51
C LEU A 127 -9.24 -4.99 12.60
N ALA A 128 -9.98 -6.09 12.40
CA ALA A 128 -9.83 -7.31 13.18
C ALA A 128 -9.96 -8.55 12.29
N PRO A 129 -9.05 -9.54 12.39
CA PRO A 129 -9.17 -10.79 11.66
C PRO A 129 -10.36 -11.59 12.17
N VAL A 130 -11.09 -12.21 11.24
CA VAL A 130 -12.26 -13.05 11.57
C VAL A 130 -11.90 -14.52 11.34
N PRO A 131 -11.75 -15.33 12.41
CA PRO A 131 -11.45 -16.74 12.26
C PRO A 131 -12.64 -17.51 11.66
N GLN A 132 -12.41 -18.70 11.14
CA GLN A 132 -13.43 -19.55 10.50
C GLN A 132 -14.68 -19.81 11.37
N THR A 133 -14.55 -19.77 12.68
CA THR A 133 -15.68 -19.91 13.60
C THR A 133 -16.68 -18.76 13.53
N GLY A 134 -16.32 -17.66 12.86
CA GLY A 134 -17.09 -16.42 12.79
C GLY A 134 -17.21 -15.70 14.14
N LEU A 135 -16.44 -16.13 15.14
CA LEU A 135 -16.35 -15.52 16.46
C LEU A 135 -14.97 -14.90 16.58
N LEU A 136 -14.92 -13.63 16.93
CA LEU A 136 -13.67 -12.94 17.17
C LEU A 136 -12.99 -13.49 18.43
N ARG A 137 -11.68 -13.62 18.38
CA ARG A 137 -10.89 -14.08 19.52
C ARG A 137 -10.80 -12.94 20.54
N MET A 138 -11.31 -13.20 21.75
CA MET A 138 -11.25 -12.24 22.87
C MET A 138 -10.01 -12.43 23.75
N GLU A 139 -9.18 -13.40 23.43
CA GLU A 139 -7.92 -13.67 24.13
C GLU A 139 -6.76 -12.98 23.42
N ALA A 140 -5.68 -12.73 24.13
CA ALA A 140 -4.45 -12.22 23.54
C ALA A 140 -3.89 -13.20 22.49
N TYR A 141 -3.40 -12.68 21.39
CA TYR A 141 -2.61 -13.44 20.44
C TYR A 141 -1.17 -13.56 20.94
N ASP A 142 -0.49 -14.66 20.58
CA ASP A 142 0.95 -14.71 20.68
C ASP A 142 1.56 -13.69 19.73
N VAL A 143 2.38 -12.79 20.27
CA VAL A 143 2.92 -11.65 19.51
C VAL A 143 4.42 -11.77 19.42
N ARG A 144 4.93 -11.71 18.20
CA ARG A 144 6.36 -11.64 17.91
C ARG A 144 6.69 -10.30 17.25
N TYR A 145 7.63 -9.57 17.82
CA TYR A 145 8.11 -8.33 17.22
C TYR A 145 9.14 -8.62 16.13
N LEU A 146 8.98 -7.97 14.99
CA LEU A 146 9.98 -8.01 13.94
C LEU A 146 11.16 -7.14 14.34
N THR A 147 12.37 -7.53 13.94
CA THR A 147 13.62 -6.89 14.37
C THR A 147 13.65 -5.41 14.00
N GLY A 148 13.54 -4.55 15.00
CA GLY A 148 13.81 -3.13 14.87
C GLY A 148 15.26 -2.80 15.23
N THR A 149 15.77 -1.70 14.74
CA THR A 149 17.08 -1.16 15.12
C THR A 149 16.96 -0.44 16.45
N THR A 150 17.87 -0.74 17.39
CA THR A 150 18.14 0.18 18.51
C THR A 150 18.80 1.42 17.93
N ALA A 151 18.01 2.37 17.44
CA ALA A 151 18.53 3.65 17.03
C ALA A 151 19.00 4.40 18.28
N ALA A 152 20.31 4.58 18.41
CA ALA A 152 20.84 5.64 19.25
C ALA A 152 20.21 6.95 18.75
N ALA A 153 19.52 7.66 19.64
CA ALA A 153 18.78 8.87 19.35
C ALA A 153 19.50 9.75 18.33
N ARG A 154 18.96 9.90 17.13
CA ARG A 154 19.48 10.84 16.13
C ARG A 154 19.19 12.25 16.61
N ALA A 155 20.24 12.88 17.11
CA ALA A 155 20.50 14.29 17.26
C ALA A 155 19.30 15.22 17.50
N GLY A 156 19.03 15.48 18.77
CA GLY A 156 18.11 16.51 19.26
C GLY A 156 18.01 16.55 20.76
N GLY A 157 19.14 16.52 21.46
CA GLY A 157 19.27 17.16 22.78
C GLY A 157 18.69 16.45 24.01
N ASP A 158 18.43 15.12 24.02
CA ASP A 158 18.30 14.40 25.29
C ASP A 158 18.80 12.96 25.17
N THR A 159 19.92 12.65 25.82
CA THR A 159 20.70 11.42 25.62
C THR A 159 20.36 10.29 26.59
N THR A 160 19.17 10.23 27.16
CA THR A 160 18.87 9.31 28.27
C THR A 160 17.75 8.28 28.03
N ALA A 161 17.05 8.26 26.90
CA ALA A 161 16.05 7.24 26.61
C ALA A 161 16.48 6.37 25.43
N SER A 162 16.92 5.14 25.72
CA SER A 162 16.98 4.08 24.70
C SER A 162 15.55 3.72 24.32
N ARG A 163 15.07 4.20 23.15
CA ARG A 163 13.77 3.84 22.60
C ARG A 163 13.95 2.53 21.83
N THR A 164 13.28 1.48 22.23
CA THR A 164 13.18 0.26 21.44
C THR A 164 12.09 0.47 20.39
N SER A 165 12.43 0.35 19.13
CA SER A 165 11.48 0.38 18.01
C SER A 165 11.47 -0.95 17.28
N TYR A 166 10.39 -1.22 16.55
CA TYR A 166 10.18 -2.46 15.81
C TYR A 166 9.69 -2.13 14.41
N ASP A 167 10.08 -2.94 13.42
CA ASP A 167 9.67 -2.77 12.03
C ASP A 167 8.24 -3.26 11.81
N GLY A 168 7.74 -4.21 12.62
CA GLY A 168 6.40 -4.75 12.51
C GLY A 168 6.04 -5.69 13.67
N ILE A 169 4.83 -6.20 13.62
CA ILE A 169 4.26 -7.14 14.61
C ILE A 169 3.72 -8.36 13.89
N CYS A 170 4.08 -9.55 14.36
CA CYS A 170 3.49 -10.80 13.93
C CYS A 170 2.53 -11.31 15.00
N TYR A 171 1.28 -11.51 14.64
CA TYR A 171 0.27 -12.20 15.46
C TYR A 171 0.19 -13.64 15.00
N GLU A 172 0.61 -14.56 15.88
CA GLU A 172 0.78 -15.96 15.52
C GLU A 172 -0.57 -16.72 15.56
N ASP A 173 -0.79 -17.61 14.57
CA ASP A 173 -1.93 -18.52 14.44
C ASP A 173 -3.32 -17.82 14.48
N VAL A 174 -3.40 -16.59 13.94
CA VAL A 174 -4.61 -15.75 14.01
C VAL A 174 -5.80 -16.40 13.31
N PHE A 175 -5.56 -17.01 12.16
CA PHE A 175 -6.59 -17.69 11.37
C PHE A 175 -6.65 -19.21 11.66
N GLY A 176 -5.80 -19.73 12.54
CA GLY A 176 -5.67 -21.15 12.85
C GLY A 176 -4.75 -21.91 11.86
N ASN A 177 -4.36 -23.12 12.25
CA ASN A 177 -3.48 -23.99 11.45
C ASN A 177 -2.09 -23.39 11.13
N GLY A 178 -1.58 -22.54 12.01
CA GLY A 178 -0.28 -21.88 11.88
C GLY A 178 -0.29 -20.71 10.87
N VAL A 179 -1.46 -20.20 10.52
CA VAL A 179 -1.57 -19.02 9.65
C VAL A 179 -1.41 -17.75 10.47
N ASP A 180 -0.31 -17.06 10.23
CA ASP A 180 0.08 -15.84 10.93
C ASP A 180 -0.44 -14.59 10.22
N LEU A 181 -0.60 -13.50 10.98
CA LEU A 181 -0.83 -12.16 10.44
C LEU A 181 0.33 -11.25 10.84
N VAL A 182 1.04 -10.75 9.86
CA VAL A 182 2.14 -9.79 10.05
C VAL A 182 1.66 -8.40 9.67
N LEU A 183 1.77 -7.45 10.61
CA LEU A 183 1.39 -6.05 10.41
C LEU A 183 2.64 -5.19 10.40
N THR A 184 2.85 -4.45 9.32
CA THR A 184 4.00 -3.57 9.11
C THR A 184 3.52 -2.16 8.78
N PRO A 185 3.77 -1.14 9.64
CA PRO A 185 3.43 0.24 9.32
C PRO A 185 4.21 0.70 8.09
N THR A 186 3.55 1.49 7.27
CA THR A 186 4.16 2.18 6.13
C THR A 186 4.11 3.68 6.34
N GLY A 187 4.74 4.44 5.46
CA GLY A 187 4.67 5.91 5.52
C GLY A 187 3.25 6.47 5.33
N THR A 188 2.34 5.69 4.77
CA THR A 188 0.98 6.13 4.42
C THR A 188 -0.11 5.20 4.94
N GLY A 189 0.22 4.13 5.64
CA GLY A 189 -0.78 3.16 6.09
C GLY A 189 -0.20 1.93 6.74
N LEU A 190 -0.77 0.79 6.45
CA LEU A 190 -0.44 -0.50 7.04
C LEU A 190 -0.36 -1.57 5.95
N LYS A 191 0.67 -2.38 5.99
CA LYS A 191 0.80 -3.61 5.23
C LYS A 191 0.38 -4.79 6.10
N GLU A 192 -0.50 -5.64 5.60
CA GLU A 192 -0.99 -6.83 6.27
C GLU A 192 -0.57 -8.09 5.49
N ASP A 193 0.40 -8.83 5.97
CA ASP A 193 0.81 -10.09 5.37
C ASP A 193 0.13 -11.27 6.07
N ILE A 194 -0.71 -12.02 5.37
CA ILE A 194 -1.24 -13.31 5.84
C ILE A 194 -0.29 -14.41 5.37
N VAL A 195 0.41 -15.03 6.30
CA VAL A 195 1.49 -15.97 6.02
C VAL A 195 1.03 -17.42 6.18
N PHE A 196 1.05 -18.18 5.10
CA PHE A 196 0.67 -19.58 5.07
C PHE A 196 1.91 -20.47 5.17
N PRO A 197 2.12 -21.22 6.25
CA PRO A 197 3.27 -22.15 6.37
C PRO A 197 3.13 -23.36 5.44
N SER A 198 1.94 -23.67 4.99
CA SER A 198 1.57 -24.74 4.06
C SER A 198 0.24 -24.39 3.39
N VAL A 199 -0.25 -25.25 2.49
CA VAL A 199 -1.58 -25.08 1.88
C VAL A 199 -2.63 -24.87 2.98
N PRO A 200 -3.31 -23.71 3.05
CA PRO A 200 -4.28 -23.46 4.09
C PRO A 200 -5.51 -24.37 3.95
N GLY A 201 -6.04 -24.80 5.09
CA GLY A 201 -7.26 -25.62 5.11
C GLY A 201 -8.51 -24.83 4.72
N GLN A 202 -8.52 -23.54 5.03
CA GLN A 202 -9.60 -22.60 4.69
C GLN A 202 -9.43 -22.03 3.28
N THR A 203 -10.54 -21.58 2.69
CA THR A 203 -10.58 -21.05 1.32
C THR A 203 -10.68 -19.54 1.26
N SER A 204 -10.93 -18.88 2.40
CA SER A 204 -11.07 -17.42 2.46
C SER A 204 -10.57 -16.88 3.80
N PHE A 205 -10.16 -15.63 3.81
CA PHE A 205 -9.64 -14.90 4.95
C PHE A 205 -10.39 -13.58 5.06
N SER A 206 -10.96 -13.31 6.22
CA SER A 206 -11.83 -12.15 6.39
C SER A 206 -11.33 -11.24 7.50
N PHE A 207 -11.57 -9.94 7.29
CA PHE A 207 -11.36 -8.90 8.29
C PHE A 207 -12.68 -8.17 8.55
N LEU A 208 -12.94 -7.91 9.80
CA LEU A 208 -13.97 -6.96 10.21
C LEU A 208 -13.37 -5.56 10.09
N LEU A 209 -14.03 -4.68 9.33
CA LEU A 209 -13.67 -3.28 9.19
C LEU A 209 -14.70 -2.43 9.92
N ASP A 210 -14.21 -1.54 10.79
CA ASP A 210 -14.96 -0.43 11.35
C ASP A 210 -14.41 0.85 10.76
N THR A 211 -15.25 1.58 10.01
CA THR A 211 -14.79 2.63 9.09
C THR A 211 -15.29 4.00 9.46
N ASP A 212 -15.73 4.22 10.67
CA ASP A 212 -16.33 5.43 11.24
C ASP A 212 -16.38 6.66 10.29
N GLY A 213 -17.56 6.90 9.68
CA GLY A 213 -17.75 8.00 8.70
C GLY A 213 -17.22 7.75 7.28
N LEU A 214 -16.74 6.53 6.98
CA LEU A 214 -16.27 6.18 5.63
C LEU A 214 -17.10 5.05 5.03
N THR A 215 -17.48 5.20 3.76
CA THR A 215 -18.20 4.18 2.99
C THR A 215 -17.25 3.48 2.02
N PRO A 216 -17.13 2.14 2.08
CA PRO A 216 -16.36 1.37 1.11
C PRO A 216 -17.02 1.37 -0.28
N VAL A 217 -16.19 1.51 -1.30
CA VAL A 217 -16.55 1.28 -2.71
C VAL A 217 -15.62 0.22 -3.28
N LEU A 218 -16.18 -0.88 -3.74
CA LEU A 218 -15.42 -1.95 -4.40
C LEU A 218 -15.47 -1.75 -5.91
N ARG A 219 -14.31 -1.85 -6.57
CA ARG A 219 -14.17 -1.77 -8.02
C ARG A 219 -14.15 -3.19 -8.63
N GLU A 220 -14.61 -3.34 -9.87
CA GLU A 220 -14.72 -4.65 -10.54
C GLU A 220 -13.40 -5.42 -10.68
N ASP A 221 -12.26 -4.75 -10.58
CA ASP A 221 -10.92 -5.37 -10.61
C ASP A 221 -10.40 -5.82 -9.24
N GLY A 222 -11.15 -5.56 -8.16
CA GLY A 222 -10.82 -5.97 -6.80
C GLY A 222 -10.14 -4.89 -5.95
N ASN A 223 -9.81 -3.71 -6.51
CA ASN A 223 -9.41 -2.55 -5.71
C ASN A 223 -10.64 -2.01 -4.95
N ALA A 224 -10.42 -1.57 -3.70
CA ALA A 224 -11.47 -0.91 -2.95
C ALA A 224 -10.97 0.43 -2.37
N TYR A 225 -11.93 1.33 -2.12
CA TYR A 225 -11.65 2.67 -1.66
C TYR A 225 -12.61 3.01 -0.52
N LEU A 226 -12.15 3.79 0.45
CA LEU A 226 -12.96 4.30 1.53
C LEU A 226 -13.21 5.78 1.27
N LEU A 227 -14.47 6.15 1.10
CA LEU A 227 -14.92 7.49 0.79
C LEU A 227 -15.54 8.13 2.02
N ASP A 228 -15.26 9.40 2.22
CA ASP A 228 -16.00 10.22 3.19
C ASP A 228 -17.49 10.25 2.82
N GLU A 229 -18.36 9.98 3.78
CA GLU A 229 -19.80 9.87 3.56
C GLU A 229 -20.48 11.17 3.13
N ASP A 230 -19.93 12.31 3.53
CA ASP A 230 -20.50 13.63 3.26
C ASP A 230 -19.98 14.24 1.95
N THR A 231 -18.68 14.07 1.66
CA THR A 231 -18.01 14.74 0.55
C THR A 231 -17.75 13.83 -0.65
N SER A 232 -17.78 12.49 -0.46
CA SER A 232 -17.35 11.49 -1.43
C SER A 232 -15.85 11.59 -1.79
N GLU A 233 -15.06 12.24 -0.94
CA GLU A 233 -13.60 12.27 -1.10
C GLU A 233 -12.99 10.91 -0.77
N ILE A 234 -12.02 10.45 -1.57
CA ILE A 234 -11.27 9.23 -1.31
C ILE A 234 -10.29 9.50 -0.17
N VAL A 235 -10.53 8.87 0.98
CA VAL A 235 -9.71 9.01 2.19
C VAL A 235 -8.66 7.91 2.29
N ALA A 236 -9.03 6.67 1.93
CA ALA A 236 -8.11 5.54 1.97
C ALA A 236 -8.39 4.55 0.85
N ALA A 237 -7.45 3.67 0.57
CA ALA A 237 -7.57 2.58 -0.37
C ALA A 237 -7.21 1.25 0.28
N LEU A 238 -7.87 0.20 -0.17
CA LEU A 238 -7.54 -1.20 0.02
C LEU A 238 -7.10 -1.71 -1.36
N PRO A 239 -5.80 -1.66 -1.68
CA PRO A 239 -5.27 -2.09 -2.97
C PRO A 239 -5.64 -3.53 -3.31
N LEU A 240 -5.61 -3.85 -4.60
CA LEU A 240 -5.72 -5.23 -5.05
C LEU A 240 -4.67 -6.11 -4.36
N PRO A 241 -5.07 -7.14 -3.60
CA PRO A 241 -4.12 -8.00 -2.92
C PRO A 241 -3.31 -8.86 -3.91
N VAL A 242 -2.11 -9.25 -3.48
CA VAL A 242 -1.22 -10.13 -4.25
C VAL A 242 -0.79 -11.31 -3.39
N MET A 243 -0.65 -12.50 -4.01
CA MET A 243 0.01 -13.65 -3.39
C MET A 243 1.42 -13.81 -3.96
N TYR A 244 2.37 -14.20 -3.13
CA TYR A 244 3.71 -14.61 -3.56
C TYR A 244 4.25 -15.74 -2.70
N ASP A 245 5.06 -16.60 -3.30
CA ASP A 245 5.72 -17.71 -2.60
C ASP A 245 7.16 -17.35 -2.19
N SER A 246 7.80 -18.23 -1.41
CA SER A 246 9.16 -18.01 -0.91
C SER A 246 10.25 -18.44 -1.89
N SER A 247 9.95 -18.64 -3.17
CA SER A 247 10.97 -19.00 -4.14
C SER A 247 11.88 -17.81 -4.45
N ASN A 248 13.18 -18.06 -4.42
CA ASN A 248 14.19 -17.05 -4.75
C ASN A 248 14.58 -17.07 -6.24
N VAL A 249 13.99 -17.95 -7.04
CA VAL A 249 14.46 -18.23 -8.41
C VAL A 249 13.58 -17.61 -9.47
N ASP A 250 12.28 -17.71 -9.29
CA ASP A 250 11.29 -17.05 -10.13
C ASP A 250 10.27 -16.43 -9.18
N CYS A 251 10.06 -15.12 -9.29
CA CYS A 251 9.08 -14.43 -8.47
C CYS A 251 7.68 -14.97 -8.80
N ASN A 252 7.28 -16.02 -8.12
CA ASN A 252 5.99 -16.65 -8.28
C ASN A 252 4.96 -15.83 -7.49
N PHE A 253 4.21 -14.99 -8.18
CA PHE A 253 3.11 -14.25 -7.61
C PHE A 253 1.82 -14.45 -8.42
N SER A 254 0.69 -14.12 -7.82
CA SER A 254 -0.63 -14.18 -8.45
C SER A 254 -1.55 -13.08 -7.93
N TYR A 255 -2.34 -12.49 -8.82
CA TYR A 255 -3.43 -11.59 -8.52
C TYR A 255 -4.81 -12.28 -8.60
N GLU A 256 -4.83 -13.61 -8.73
CA GLU A 256 -6.07 -14.36 -8.75
C GLU A 256 -6.61 -14.52 -7.32
N ILE A 257 -7.13 -13.41 -6.79
CA ILE A 257 -7.73 -13.31 -5.46
C ILE A 257 -9.10 -12.67 -5.63
N GLY A 258 -10.14 -13.39 -5.22
CA GLY A 258 -11.48 -12.83 -5.12
C GLY A 258 -11.55 -11.88 -3.93
N VAL A 259 -12.12 -10.70 -4.15
CA VAL A 259 -12.36 -9.69 -3.10
C VAL A 259 -13.85 -9.45 -2.98
N THR A 260 -14.38 -9.50 -1.77
CA THR A 260 -15.76 -9.11 -1.47
C THR A 260 -15.81 -8.24 -0.23
N ILE A 261 -16.74 -7.29 -0.22
CA ILE A 261 -17.07 -6.46 0.94
C ILE A 261 -18.56 -6.59 1.18
N GLU A 262 -18.94 -6.90 2.41
CA GLU A 262 -20.34 -7.08 2.81
C GLU A 262 -20.64 -6.18 4.01
N GLN A 263 -21.69 -5.38 3.93
CA GLN A 263 -22.15 -4.57 5.08
C GLN A 263 -22.88 -5.47 6.10
N LEU A 264 -22.57 -5.27 7.35
CA LEU A 264 -23.19 -5.92 8.48
C LEU A 264 -24.34 -5.07 9.05
N PRO A 265 -25.27 -5.68 9.81
CA PRO A 265 -26.41 -4.95 10.36
C PRO A 265 -26.06 -3.84 11.36
N ASP A 266 -24.86 -3.87 11.92
CA ASP A 266 -24.35 -2.87 12.87
C ASP A 266 -23.59 -1.73 12.18
N GLY A 267 -23.56 -1.72 10.84
CA GLY A 267 -22.93 -0.69 10.03
C GLY A 267 -21.48 -0.98 9.65
N ARG A 268 -20.83 -1.94 10.31
CA ARG A 268 -19.46 -2.37 9.96
C ARG A 268 -19.44 -3.19 8.67
N TYR A 269 -18.25 -3.53 8.20
CA TYR A 269 -18.07 -4.28 6.96
C TYR A 269 -17.23 -5.52 7.18
N LEU A 270 -17.52 -6.58 6.41
CA LEU A 270 -16.72 -7.78 6.32
C LEU A 270 -15.96 -7.75 4.98
N TYR A 271 -14.66 -7.54 5.04
CA TYR A 271 -13.74 -7.61 3.91
C TYR A 271 -13.18 -9.02 3.80
N THR A 272 -13.43 -9.70 2.68
CA THR A 272 -13.07 -11.11 2.50
C THR A 272 -12.21 -11.31 1.27
N LEU A 273 -11.10 -12.01 1.46
CA LEU A 273 -10.14 -12.41 0.45
C LEU A 273 -10.28 -13.91 0.17
N THR A 274 -10.38 -14.27 -1.10
CA THR A 274 -10.49 -15.65 -1.55
C THR A 274 -9.36 -15.95 -2.55
N PRO A 275 -8.21 -16.42 -2.06
CA PRO A 275 -7.07 -16.75 -2.91
C PRO A 275 -7.38 -17.94 -3.83
N ASP A 276 -6.81 -17.93 -5.04
CA ASP A 276 -6.94 -19.04 -5.99
C ASP A 276 -6.30 -20.31 -5.43
N ARG A 277 -7.14 -21.34 -5.27
CA ARG A 277 -6.70 -22.60 -4.69
C ARG A 277 -5.80 -23.41 -5.61
N ASP A 278 -6.02 -23.34 -6.91
CA ASP A 278 -5.22 -24.08 -7.89
C ASP A 278 -3.77 -23.55 -7.88
N TRP A 279 -3.61 -22.25 -7.76
CA TRP A 279 -2.30 -21.63 -7.59
C TRP A 279 -1.65 -22.05 -6.28
N LEU A 280 -2.36 -22.01 -5.16
CA LEU A 280 -1.85 -22.42 -3.84
C LEU A 280 -1.44 -23.90 -3.79
N THR A 281 -2.15 -24.78 -4.47
CA THR A 281 -1.89 -26.23 -4.45
C THR A 281 -0.97 -26.73 -5.54
N SER A 282 -0.49 -25.85 -6.42
CA SER A 282 0.45 -26.20 -7.47
C SER A 282 1.73 -26.80 -6.88
N GLY A 283 2.24 -27.87 -7.51
CA GLY A 283 3.47 -28.53 -7.09
C GLY A 283 4.74 -27.66 -7.17
N ASP A 284 4.65 -26.50 -7.83
CA ASP A 284 5.75 -25.55 -7.97
C ASP A 284 5.80 -24.51 -6.83
N ARG A 285 4.82 -24.54 -5.89
CA ARG A 285 4.77 -23.59 -4.77
C ARG A 285 5.83 -23.87 -3.71
N VAL A 286 6.52 -22.84 -3.31
CA VAL A 286 7.50 -22.87 -2.21
C VAL A 286 6.91 -22.13 -1.01
N TYR A 287 6.56 -22.87 0.01
CA TYR A 287 6.02 -22.32 1.25
C TYR A 287 7.13 -21.78 2.18
N PRO A 288 6.87 -20.77 3.03
CA PRO A 288 5.60 -20.10 3.20
C PRO A 288 5.14 -19.29 1.97
N VAL A 289 3.82 -19.20 1.78
CA VAL A 289 3.18 -18.30 0.85
C VAL A 289 2.64 -17.11 1.63
N THR A 290 2.76 -15.92 1.09
CA THR A 290 2.19 -14.70 1.65
C THR A 290 1.04 -14.20 0.77
N LEU A 291 -0.09 -13.87 1.38
CA LEU A 291 -1.17 -13.11 0.80
C LEU A 291 -1.09 -11.70 1.41
N ASP A 292 -0.86 -10.70 0.57
CA ASP A 292 -0.56 -9.31 0.95
C ASP A 292 -1.73 -8.38 0.59
N PRO A 293 -2.71 -8.18 1.46
CA PRO A 293 -3.55 -6.99 1.44
C PRO A 293 -2.79 -5.81 2.04
N THR A 294 -3.19 -4.60 1.72
CA THR A 294 -2.60 -3.38 2.27
C THR A 294 -3.70 -2.34 2.46
N VAL A 295 -3.62 -1.54 3.53
CA VAL A 295 -4.43 -0.34 3.71
C VAL A 295 -3.55 0.88 3.53
N THR A 296 -3.93 1.78 2.63
CA THR A 296 -3.21 3.02 2.40
C THR A 296 -4.15 4.22 2.54
N TYR A 297 -3.82 5.13 3.45
CA TYR A 297 -4.40 6.48 3.44
C TYR A 297 -3.72 7.25 2.33
N SER A 298 -4.38 7.38 1.20
CA SER A 298 -3.87 8.17 0.08
C SER A 298 -4.91 9.15 -0.38
N GLY A 299 -4.59 10.42 -0.25
CA GLY A 299 -5.07 11.37 -1.24
C GLY A 299 -4.49 11.00 -2.62
N ALA A 300 -5.01 11.56 -3.69
CA ALA A 300 -4.52 11.31 -5.03
C ALA A 300 -2.99 11.44 -5.11
N SER A 301 -2.32 10.46 -5.70
CA SER A 301 -0.87 10.45 -5.81
C SER A 301 -0.35 11.51 -6.79
N TYR A 302 0.71 12.23 -6.41
CA TYR A 302 1.36 13.24 -7.27
C TYR A 302 2.21 12.65 -8.37
N ILE A 303 2.79 11.49 -8.12
CA ILE A 303 3.39 10.70 -9.16
C ILE A 303 2.53 9.50 -9.29
N ALA A 304 1.90 9.47 -10.39
CA ALA A 304 1.18 8.32 -10.74
C ALA A 304 2.15 7.35 -11.39
N ASP A 305 2.27 6.18 -10.82
CA ASP A 305 2.89 5.04 -11.43
C ASP A 305 1.93 3.84 -11.38
N THR A 306 2.18 2.89 -12.22
CA THR A 306 1.50 1.60 -12.21
C THR A 306 2.28 0.61 -13.05
N HIS A 307 1.99 -0.65 -12.84
CA HIS A 307 2.35 -1.65 -13.83
C HIS A 307 1.09 -2.26 -14.45
N VAL A 308 1.24 -2.92 -15.57
CA VAL A 308 0.18 -3.67 -16.25
C VAL A 308 0.71 -5.07 -16.57
N THR A 309 -0.18 -6.07 -16.48
CA THR A 309 0.17 -7.45 -16.79
C THR A 309 -0.93 -8.12 -17.59
N ASP A 310 -0.56 -9.09 -18.45
CA ASP A 310 -1.52 -9.96 -19.14
C ASP A 310 -2.01 -11.14 -18.29
N GLN A 311 -1.58 -11.26 -17.04
CA GLN A 311 -2.25 -12.09 -16.04
C GLN A 311 -3.71 -11.66 -15.84
N ALA A 312 -4.49 -12.52 -15.22
CA ALA A 312 -5.88 -12.19 -14.84
C ALA A 312 -6.69 -11.57 -16.00
N SER A 313 -6.54 -12.10 -17.20
CA SER A 313 -7.16 -11.60 -18.43
C SER A 313 -6.74 -10.17 -18.86
N GLY A 314 -5.75 -9.55 -18.21
CA GLY A 314 -5.21 -8.22 -18.55
C GLY A 314 -6.19 -7.07 -18.29
N ARG A 315 -7.12 -7.21 -17.34
CA ARG A 315 -8.18 -6.23 -17.06
C ARG A 315 -8.01 -5.49 -15.74
N LYS A 316 -7.04 -5.91 -14.90
CA LYS A 316 -6.78 -5.29 -13.59
C LYS A 316 -5.88 -4.09 -13.71
N ASN A 317 -6.06 -3.13 -12.83
CA ASN A 317 -5.19 -1.96 -12.66
C ASN A 317 -4.45 -2.05 -11.31
N TYR A 318 -3.19 -1.60 -11.28
CA TYR A 318 -2.27 -1.81 -10.16
C TYR A 318 -1.68 -0.50 -9.61
N HIS A 319 -2.35 0.64 -9.81
CA HIS A 319 -1.83 1.96 -9.42
C HIS A 319 -1.73 2.18 -7.91
N THR A 320 -2.40 1.34 -7.13
CA THR A 320 -2.37 1.39 -5.65
C THR A 320 -1.33 0.46 -5.04
N GLU A 321 -0.68 -0.38 -5.84
CA GLU A 321 0.40 -1.23 -5.35
C GLU A 321 1.64 -0.44 -4.98
N THR A 322 2.31 -0.87 -3.91
CA THR A 322 3.56 -0.25 -3.44
C THR A 322 4.80 -0.71 -4.21
N GLY A 323 4.70 -1.84 -4.91
CA GLY A 323 5.80 -2.43 -5.69
C GLY A 323 5.49 -2.52 -7.18
N LEU A 324 6.34 -1.93 -8.02
CA LEU A 324 6.22 -2.02 -9.48
C LEU A 324 6.86 -3.30 -10.01
N LYS A 325 6.18 -3.98 -10.92
CA LYS A 325 6.65 -5.22 -11.52
C LYS A 325 6.83 -5.07 -13.03
N MET A 326 7.95 -5.55 -13.57
CA MET A 326 8.23 -5.51 -15.01
C MET A 326 8.96 -6.76 -15.48
N GLY A 327 8.78 -7.10 -16.74
CA GLY A 327 9.52 -8.20 -17.37
C GLY A 327 8.65 -9.25 -18.03
N CYS A 328 9.14 -10.47 -17.99
CA CYS A 328 8.42 -11.65 -18.47
C CYS A 328 8.64 -12.79 -17.47
N MET A 329 7.55 -13.35 -17.01
CA MET A 329 7.57 -14.47 -16.07
C MET A 329 7.89 -15.78 -16.79
N SER A 330 8.25 -16.81 -16.03
CA SER A 330 8.54 -18.14 -16.57
C SER A 330 7.35 -18.81 -17.29
N ASN A 331 6.13 -18.50 -16.87
CA ASN A 331 4.89 -18.94 -17.53
C ASN A 331 4.55 -18.16 -18.81
N GLY A 332 5.33 -17.12 -19.14
CA GLY A 332 5.16 -16.28 -20.33
C GLY A 332 4.37 -15.00 -20.12
N ASP A 333 3.84 -14.74 -18.93
CA ASP A 333 3.15 -13.48 -18.60
C ASP A 333 4.11 -12.30 -18.70
N ARG A 334 3.60 -11.19 -19.18
CA ARG A 334 4.37 -9.98 -19.46
C ARG A 334 3.91 -8.84 -18.58
N LEU A 335 4.87 -8.02 -18.15
CA LEU A 335 4.62 -6.87 -17.30
C LEU A 335 5.34 -5.64 -17.86
N ARG A 336 4.69 -4.47 -17.75
CA ARG A 336 5.24 -3.16 -18.11
C ARG A 336 4.91 -2.15 -17.03
N VAL A 337 5.84 -1.24 -16.78
CA VAL A 337 5.67 -0.13 -15.84
C VAL A 337 5.40 1.15 -16.62
N TYR A 338 4.52 1.99 -16.08
CA TYR A 338 4.19 3.32 -16.57
C TYR A 338 4.38 4.34 -15.45
N PHE A 339 4.90 5.51 -15.82
CA PHE A 339 5.05 6.67 -14.94
C PHE A 339 4.40 7.89 -15.58
N ASP A 340 3.82 8.76 -14.73
CA ASP A 340 3.41 10.11 -15.10
C ASP A 340 4.27 11.14 -14.36
N PHE A 341 5.14 11.85 -15.10
CA PHE A 341 6.05 12.86 -14.56
C PHE A 341 5.49 14.29 -14.66
N THR A 342 4.22 14.49 -14.91
CA THR A 342 3.60 15.81 -15.07
C THR A 342 3.83 16.66 -13.81
N SER A 343 3.68 16.07 -12.64
CA SER A 343 3.90 16.74 -11.36
C SER A 343 5.36 17.11 -11.12
N LEU A 344 6.32 16.30 -11.57
CA LEU A 344 7.76 16.62 -11.49
C LEU A 344 8.06 17.93 -12.20
N ILE A 345 7.59 18.08 -13.44
CA ILE A 345 7.84 19.31 -14.23
C ILE A 345 7.21 20.53 -13.54
N THR A 346 6.06 20.38 -12.92
CA THR A 346 5.40 21.44 -12.14
C THR A 346 6.22 21.79 -10.89
N ALA A 347 6.78 20.79 -10.20
CA ALA A 347 7.60 20.96 -9.00
C ALA A 347 8.92 21.73 -9.26
N ILE A 348 9.49 21.63 -10.46
CA ILE A 348 10.71 22.39 -10.84
C ILE A 348 10.45 23.90 -10.82
N GLY A 349 9.22 24.33 -11.14
CA GLY A 349 8.87 25.74 -11.24
C GLY A 349 9.37 26.39 -12.54
N ALA A 350 9.03 27.66 -12.73
CA ALA A 350 9.36 28.40 -13.95
C ALA A 350 10.80 28.97 -13.94
N ASN A 351 11.32 29.23 -15.12
CA ASN A 351 12.60 29.93 -15.34
C ASN A 351 13.83 29.23 -14.72
N LYS A 352 13.81 27.90 -14.70
CA LYS A 352 14.97 27.09 -14.28
C LYS A 352 15.72 26.52 -15.48
N GLN A 353 17.01 26.31 -15.32
CA GLN A 353 17.83 25.56 -16.27
C GLN A 353 18.03 24.14 -15.74
N ILE A 354 17.60 23.16 -16.49
CA ILE A 354 17.80 21.75 -16.16
C ILE A 354 19.22 21.36 -16.57
N THR A 355 20.08 21.03 -15.62
CA THR A 355 21.46 20.60 -15.87
C THR A 355 21.63 19.09 -15.78
N GLY A 356 20.71 18.40 -15.06
CA GLY A 356 20.69 16.96 -14.93
C GLY A 356 19.32 16.49 -14.45
N ALA A 357 18.91 15.29 -14.88
CA ALA A 357 17.73 14.60 -14.37
C ALA A 357 17.97 13.08 -14.39
N THR A 358 17.61 12.40 -13.33
CA THR A 358 17.85 10.96 -13.16
C THR A 358 16.61 10.31 -12.55
N LEU A 359 16.15 9.22 -13.15
CA LEU A 359 15.21 8.31 -12.51
C LEU A 359 16.03 7.25 -11.76
N THR A 360 15.77 7.08 -10.48
CA THR A 360 16.39 6.03 -9.68
C THR A 360 15.32 5.13 -9.09
N CYS A 361 15.45 3.82 -9.30
CA CYS A 361 14.59 2.80 -8.70
C CYS A 361 15.44 1.80 -7.94
N TYR A 362 14.89 1.29 -6.84
CA TYR A 362 15.49 0.17 -6.11
C TYR A 362 14.83 -1.12 -6.57
N GLU A 363 15.63 -2.04 -7.05
CA GLU A 363 15.19 -3.39 -7.45
C GLU A 363 15.28 -4.30 -6.24
N GLU A 364 14.13 -4.76 -5.76
CA GLU A 364 14.03 -5.71 -4.64
C GLU A 364 14.21 -7.15 -5.09
N TYR A 365 13.88 -7.43 -6.34
CA TYR A 365 13.98 -8.75 -6.93
C TYR A 365 14.48 -8.68 -8.38
N VAL A 366 15.45 -9.49 -8.71
CA VAL A 366 15.97 -9.66 -10.08
C VAL A 366 16.00 -11.14 -10.45
N GLY A 367 15.29 -11.50 -11.51
CA GLY A 367 15.33 -12.88 -12.03
C GLY A 367 16.71 -13.32 -12.55
N ASN A 368 16.80 -14.55 -13.02
CA ASN A 368 18.06 -15.19 -13.42
C ASN A 368 18.77 -14.57 -14.64
N SER A 369 18.18 -13.59 -15.30
CA SER A 369 18.75 -12.87 -16.44
C SER A 369 19.16 -11.47 -16.04
N ALA A 370 20.10 -10.87 -16.76
CA ALA A 370 20.48 -9.48 -16.60
C ALA A 370 19.82 -8.63 -17.71
N PRO A 371 18.53 -8.28 -17.59
CA PRO A 371 17.81 -7.57 -18.64
C PRO A 371 18.32 -6.14 -18.79
N SER A 372 18.23 -5.63 -20.02
CA SER A 372 18.36 -4.19 -20.29
C SER A 372 16.98 -3.55 -20.14
N VAL A 373 16.77 -2.84 -19.04
CA VAL A 373 15.55 -2.08 -18.79
C VAL A 373 15.61 -0.76 -19.53
N ARG A 374 14.58 -0.45 -20.33
CA ARG A 374 14.55 0.66 -21.27
C ARG A 374 13.38 1.60 -20.99
N LEU A 375 13.64 2.90 -21.07
CA LEU A 375 12.63 3.93 -20.96
C LEU A 375 12.17 4.40 -22.35
N HIS A 376 10.87 4.41 -22.58
CA HIS A 376 10.23 4.81 -23.81
C HIS A 376 9.25 5.94 -23.56
N GLN A 377 9.18 6.90 -24.50
CA GLN A 377 8.17 7.95 -24.48
C GLN A 377 6.80 7.38 -24.83
N VAL A 378 5.80 7.62 -23.99
CA VAL A 378 4.40 7.35 -24.30
C VAL A 378 3.88 8.35 -25.32
N THR A 379 3.12 7.90 -26.31
CA THR A 379 2.67 8.71 -27.46
C THR A 379 1.15 8.89 -27.53
N SER A 380 0.38 8.14 -26.74
CA SER A 380 -1.05 8.38 -26.53
C SER A 380 -1.32 8.58 -25.03
N ASP A 381 -2.26 9.44 -24.70
CA ASP A 381 -2.62 9.71 -23.32
C ASP A 381 -3.34 8.52 -22.67
N PHE A 382 -3.26 8.43 -21.34
CA PHE A 382 -3.89 7.40 -20.53
C PHE A 382 -4.00 7.88 -19.08
N SER A 383 -4.90 7.26 -18.31
CA SER A 383 -4.99 7.44 -16.87
C SER A 383 -4.23 6.33 -16.15
N ILE A 384 -3.33 6.67 -15.25
CA ILE A 384 -2.61 5.71 -14.41
C ILE A 384 -3.56 4.88 -13.58
N SER A 385 -4.63 5.50 -13.04
CA SER A 385 -5.59 4.86 -12.12
C SER A 385 -6.55 3.88 -12.79
N THR A 386 -6.59 3.87 -14.14
CA THR A 386 -7.52 2.99 -14.89
C THR A 386 -6.85 2.19 -16.02
N VAL A 387 -5.60 2.48 -16.35
CA VAL A 387 -4.88 1.71 -17.39
C VAL A 387 -4.72 0.25 -16.98
N THR A 388 -4.95 -0.63 -17.95
CA THR A 388 -4.78 -2.07 -17.83
C THR A 388 -3.91 -2.59 -18.98
N TRP A 389 -3.52 -3.86 -18.98
CA TRP A 389 -2.84 -4.45 -20.12
C TRP A 389 -3.62 -4.28 -21.43
N ASN A 390 -4.95 -4.40 -21.38
CA ASN A 390 -5.81 -4.32 -22.55
C ASN A 390 -6.02 -2.89 -23.06
N THR A 391 -5.81 -1.88 -22.20
CA THR A 391 -6.01 -0.46 -22.52
C THR A 391 -4.70 0.34 -22.54
N GLN A 392 -3.55 -0.35 -22.46
CA GLN A 392 -2.24 0.31 -22.41
C GLN A 392 -1.99 1.27 -23.58
N PRO A 393 -1.30 2.41 -23.32
CA PRO A 393 -1.07 3.43 -24.32
C PRO A 393 -0.04 3.00 -25.37
N SER A 394 -0.04 3.69 -26.48
CA SER A 394 1.03 3.61 -27.48
C SER A 394 2.31 4.28 -26.96
N PHE A 395 3.46 3.79 -27.38
CA PHE A 395 4.76 4.35 -27.01
C PHE A 395 5.73 4.35 -28.21
N SER A 396 6.76 5.19 -28.15
CA SER A 396 7.82 5.25 -29.16
C SER A 396 8.61 3.94 -29.20
N SER A 397 8.89 3.44 -30.39
CA SER A 397 9.74 2.25 -30.56
C SER A 397 11.21 2.53 -30.18
N THR A 398 11.63 3.80 -30.18
CA THR A 398 12.97 4.22 -29.78
C THR A 398 12.97 4.54 -28.29
N HIS A 399 13.82 3.86 -27.51
CA HIS A 399 14.07 4.21 -26.12
C HIS A 399 14.97 5.45 -26.03
N PHE A 400 14.79 6.24 -24.96
CA PHE A 400 15.62 7.41 -24.70
C PHE A 400 16.65 7.19 -23.59
N SER A 401 16.50 6.15 -22.78
CA SER A 401 17.46 5.72 -21.75
C SER A 401 17.42 4.22 -21.53
N SER A 402 18.51 3.63 -21.04
CA SER A 402 18.55 2.19 -20.70
C SER A 402 19.62 1.87 -19.67
N THR A 403 19.32 0.90 -18.79
CA THR A 403 20.25 0.39 -17.76
C THR A 403 20.17 -1.14 -17.70
N VAL A 404 21.28 -1.79 -17.44
CA VAL A 404 21.33 -3.26 -17.24
C VAL A 404 21.16 -3.57 -15.76
N VAL A 405 20.11 -4.30 -15.43
CA VAL A 405 19.79 -4.72 -14.06
C VAL A 405 20.27 -6.14 -13.83
N LYS A 406 21.08 -6.37 -12.79
CA LYS A 406 21.72 -7.70 -12.55
C LYS A 406 21.46 -8.28 -11.19
N ASN A 407 21.35 -7.45 -10.17
CA ASN A 407 21.25 -7.84 -8.78
C ASN A 407 20.23 -6.95 -8.06
N VAL A 408 19.82 -7.32 -6.87
CA VAL A 408 19.09 -6.44 -5.96
C VAL A 408 19.94 -5.20 -5.67
N GLY A 409 19.31 -4.01 -5.72
CA GLY A 409 19.99 -2.74 -5.48
C GLY A 409 19.45 -1.57 -6.31
N SER A 410 20.06 -0.41 -6.14
CA SER A 410 19.64 0.83 -6.83
C SER A 410 20.20 0.90 -8.26
N TYR A 411 19.34 1.27 -9.19
CA TYR A 411 19.65 1.49 -10.59
C TYR A 411 19.14 2.85 -11.05
N SER A 412 19.89 3.47 -11.97
CA SER A 412 19.57 4.81 -12.44
C SER A 412 19.52 4.88 -13.97
N TRP A 413 18.60 5.72 -14.45
CA TRP A 413 18.45 6.06 -15.86
C TRP A 413 18.60 7.56 -16.03
N ASP A 414 19.48 7.96 -16.96
CA ASP A 414 19.61 9.36 -17.34
C ASP A 414 18.37 9.83 -18.11
N MET A 415 17.70 10.84 -17.61
CA MET A 415 16.52 11.46 -18.17
C MET A 415 16.75 12.92 -18.61
N THR A 416 17.99 13.42 -18.51
CA THR A 416 18.31 14.85 -18.67
C THR A 416 17.73 15.44 -19.94
N ALA A 417 18.04 14.85 -21.11
CA ALA A 417 17.55 15.35 -22.38
C ALA A 417 16.02 15.32 -22.48
N LYS A 418 15.40 14.27 -21.91
CA LYS A 418 13.94 14.12 -21.94
C LYS A 418 13.25 15.12 -21.00
N VAL A 419 13.75 15.36 -19.83
CA VAL A 419 13.20 16.35 -18.89
C VAL A 419 13.39 17.77 -19.42
N GLN A 420 14.53 18.08 -20.08
CA GLN A 420 14.72 19.34 -20.78
C GLN A 420 13.69 19.56 -21.89
N GLU A 421 13.41 18.52 -22.69
CA GLU A 421 12.39 18.55 -23.75
C GLU A 421 10.99 18.82 -23.16
N TRP A 422 10.59 18.08 -22.10
CA TRP A 422 9.31 18.24 -21.41
C TRP A 422 9.15 19.61 -20.75
N TYR A 423 10.23 20.13 -20.15
CA TYR A 423 10.24 21.44 -19.54
C TYR A 423 10.09 22.56 -20.54
N GLY A 424 10.73 22.43 -21.71
CA GLY A 424 10.67 23.38 -22.80
C GLY A 424 9.39 23.32 -23.65
N ASN A 425 8.61 22.25 -23.58
CA ASN A 425 7.43 22.05 -24.43
C ASN A 425 6.27 21.38 -23.67
N SER A 426 5.29 22.17 -23.30
CA SER A 426 4.10 21.70 -22.55
C SER A 426 3.14 20.84 -23.38
N SER A 427 3.31 20.76 -24.70
CA SER A 427 2.46 19.95 -25.59
C SER A 427 2.88 18.49 -25.66
N ILE A 428 4.04 18.12 -25.10
CA ILE A 428 4.52 16.75 -25.06
C ILE A 428 3.97 16.06 -23.80
N LEU A 429 3.45 14.84 -23.94
CA LEU A 429 3.08 14.01 -22.82
C LEU A 429 4.30 13.72 -21.94
N ARG A 430 4.15 13.90 -20.64
CA ARG A 430 5.21 13.72 -19.64
C ARG A 430 5.12 12.33 -18.97
N LYS A 431 4.90 11.32 -19.81
CA LYS A 431 4.62 9.93 -19.42
C LYS A 431 5.53 8.96 -20.16
#